data_6fc4d37b12175f3510a68924319611a6
#
_entry.id   6fc4d37b12175f3510a68924319611a6
#
_cell.length_a   1.000
_cell.length_b   1.000
_cell.length_c   1.000
_cell.angle_alpha   90.00
_cell.angle_beta   90.00
_cell.angle_gamma   90.00
#
_symmetry.space_group_name_H-M   'P 1'
#
loop_
_entity.id
_entity.type
_entity.pdbx_description
1 polymer ?
#
loop_
_entity_poly.entity_id
_entity_poly.type
_entity_poly.pdbx_seq_one_letter_code
_entity_poly.pdbx_strand_id
1 'polypeptide(L)'
;NIHHDGYNTDSTDEILPLGIYPEINVSFETTNPNASPAIYFDNYGHAVVPLLGGIAIRDLNAKETKTLGYFSPMQHDGGGYVIQSSYTFLDSKNRVVCPTSNNHVLILRTTEEDGSVIPEFEKVLDIDIKAAAETALGKELTQNLLSVVFDYDGNLWFATGGFRIYPERQQQGVLGYIAHTAIESILNGEQTDLSKAVFVYGLPLGEGAENGIAASKDGAVILTNQNCYLLRAEEGVNVVWCTPYESVGAKVSHDGDKTTGGGLAWGGGCSPTLTPNLVLFTDNADPVKLLALDMKTGEVVASMPVLDDLPDGYQVAVENSAIVYDDGEGTVSTIVCNWFGAGNAGLADPDNDSSIQSYANIYDQNWLMKGNVMIAPGVERVDTLKTADGYEIKSVWSRNDLRDTAIMKLSTATGYIYGYVQDLDTGMWQYIILDFATGETVFTMDVSNKYGYNNMAIGMYTGSNGNTLYCPTGYLELLRLQDRFVYLPELPYREVDLDQAARNVLSQDQFEQDGGEGTVASWHNTATICNVHPNTMVAFRMNNLSGSASDLTLFAYGADGKLEKVGSELWSLTDETGANVTELTDGVLYELRVTVSDGGDFDLSETEKEIKLSVVL
;
A
#
# COMPACT_ATOMS: atom_id res chain seq x y z
N ASN A 1 -9.45 -1.47 1.08
CA ASN A 1 -8.80 -2.01 2.27
C ASN A 1 -7.35 -1.50 2.38
N ILE A 2 -6.59 -1.95 3.35
CA ILE A 2 -5.19 -1.55 3.58
C ILE A 2 -4.28 -1.91 2.39
N HIS A 3 -4.63 -2.88 1.60
CA HIS A 3 -3.87 -3.41 0.46
C HIS A 3 -4.42 -3.00 -0.91
N HIS A 4 -5.14 -1.91 -0.98
CA HIS A 4 -5.71 -1.32 -2.18
C HIS A 4 -6.93 -2.05 -2.73
N ASP A 5 -6.85 -3.33 -3.10
CA ASP A 5 -7.91 -4.10 -3.76
C ASP A 5 -8.33 -5.37 -3.00
N GLY A 6 -9.29 -6.11 -3.54
CA GLY A 6 -9.76 -7.36 -2.95
C GLY A 6 -8.76 -8.52 -3.05
N TYR A 7 -7.78 -8.42 -3.94
CA TYR A 7 -6.69 -9.39 -4.11
C TYR A 7 -5.49 -9.09 -3.22
N ASN A 8 -5.48 -7.96 -2.52
CA ASN A 8 -4.38 -7.46 -1.70
C ASN A 8 -3.08 -7.25 -2.50
N THR A 9 -3.18 -6.71 -3.71
CA THR A 9 -2.03 -6.62 -4.63
C THR A 9 -1.04 -5.51 -4.30
N ASP A 10 -1.47 -4.48 -3.59
CA ASP A 10 -0.69 -3.26 -3.37
C ASP A 10 -0.18 -2.61 -4.67
N SER A 11 -0.85 -2.90 -5.78
CA SER A 11 -0.61 -2.36 -7.12
C SER A 11 -1.77 -1.50 -7.58
N THR A 12 -1.48 -0.47 -8.37
CA THR A 12 -2.48 0.41 -8.98
C THR A 12 -2.09 0.75 -10.41
N ASP A 13 -3.07 1.02 -11.25
CA ASP A 13 -2.90 1.54 -12.61
C ASP A 13 -2.93 3.07 -12.67
N GLU A 14 -3.08 3.72 -11.53
CA GLU A 14 -3.00 5.18 -11.42
C GLU A 14 -1.57 5.68 -11.60
N ILE A 15 -1.42 6.86 -12.20
CA ILE A 15 -0.16 7.57 -12.29
C ILE A 15 0.10 8.26 -10.96
N LEU A 16 1.12 7.80 -10.24
CA LEU A 16 1.57 8.37 -8.97
C LEU A 16 2.67 9.41 -9.19
N PRO A 17 3.08 10.19 -8.17
CA PRO A 17 4.08 11.22 -8.32
C PRO A 17 5.37 10.72 -8.97
N LEU A 18 5.86 11.44 -9.97
CA LEU A 18 7.08 11.09 -10.73
C LEU A 18 8.36 11.60 -10.07
N GLY A 19 8.26 12.36 -8.99
CA GLY A 19 9.38 13.05 -8.36
C GLY A 19 9.75 14.36 -9.06
N ILE A 20 8.83 14.96 -9.80
CA ILE A 20 9.03 16.20 -10.55
C ILE A 20 8.63 17.37 -9.67
N TYR A 21 9.60 18.23 -9.27
CA TYR A 21 9.35 19.27 -8.27
C TYR A 21 8.54 18.75 -7.08
N PRO A 22 8.98 17.68 -6.42
CA PRO A 22 8.18 17.02 -5.41
C PRO A 22 7.97 17.92 -4.20
N GLU A 23 6.81 17.79 -3.58
CA GLU A 23 6.45 18.47 -2.35
C GLU A 23 5.97 17.46 -1.32
N ILE A 24 6.53 17.52 -0.12
CA ILE A 24 6.01 16.81 1.04
C ILE A 24 5.28 17.79 1.94
N ASN A 25 4.00 17.53 2.16
CA ASN A 25 3.21 18.21 3.18
C ASN A 25 3.01 17.29 4.37
N VAL A 26 3.24 17.83 5.56
CA VAL A 26 3.02 17.15 6.82
C VAL A 26 1.78 17.73 7.48
N SER A 27 0.81 16.90 7.79
CA SER A 27 -0.36 17.32 8.57
C SER A 27 -0.38 16.59 9.91
N PHE A 28 -0.67 17.34 10.96
CA PHE A 28 -0.83 16.83 12.32
C PHE A 28 -2.28 16.43 12.58
N GLU A 29 -2.46 15.24 13.11
CA GLU A 29 -3.72 14.77 13.62
C GLU A 29 -3.80 15.01 15.14
N THR A 30 -4.21 16.21 15.54
CA THR A 30 -4.18 16.66 16.94
C THR A 30 -5.23 16.00 17.85
N THR A 31 -6.21 15.30 17.29
CA THR A 31 -7.36 14.81 18.05
C THR A 31 -7.27 13.35 18.48
N ASN A 32 -6.34 12.59 17.92
CA ASN A 32 -6.13 11.20 18.30
C ASN A 32 -4.65 10.81 18.18
N PRO A 33 -4.02 10.32 19.25
CA PRO A 33 -2.60 9.96 19.27
C PRO A 33 -2.26 8.69 18.46
N ASN A 34 -3.22 8.06 17.83
CA ASN A 34 -2.97 6.88 17.02
C ASN A 34 -3.16 7.23 15.55
N ALA A 35 -2.10 7.13 14.77
CA ALA A 35 -2.15 7.30 13.34
C ALA A 35 -3.19 6.37 12.71
N SER A 36 -3.77 6.81 11.64
CA SER A 36 -4.63 5.95 10.85
C SER A 36 -3.80 4.93 10.09
N PRO A 37 -4.05 3.64 10.26
CA PRO A 37 -3.38 2.62 9.45
C PRO A 37 -3.89 2.58 8.02
N ALA A 38 -4.98 3.27 7.70
CA ALA A 38 -5.60 3.24 6.39
C ALA A 38 -6.24 4.59 6.02
N ILE A 39 -6.23 4.90 4.73
CA ILE A 39 -6.94 6.05 4.15
C ILE A 39 -7.63 5.55 2.90
N TYR A 40 -8.93 5.79 2.79
CA TYR A 40 -9.72 5.47 1.60
C TYR A 40 -10.35 6.74 1.08
N PHE A 41 -10.60 6.79 -0.22
CA PHE A 41 -11.35 7.91 -0.81
C PHE A 41 -12.71 7.42 -1.28
N ASP A 42 -13.74 8.15 -0.91
CA ASP A 42 -15.08 7.89 -1.44
C ASP A 42 -15.20 8.42 -2.89
N ASN A 43 -16.30 8.10 -3.55
CA ASN A 43 -16.54 8.51 -4.94
C ASN A 43 -16.69 10.05 -5.10
N TYR A 44 -16.68 10.80 -4.01
CA TYR A 44 -16.76 12.26 -3.99
C TYR A 44 -15.40 12.92 -3.66
N GLY A 45 -14.36 12.11 -3.46
CA GLY A 45 -13.01 12.57 -3.15
C GLY A 45 -12.76 12.90 -1.67
N HIS A 46 -13.67 12.54 -0.77
CA HIS A 46 -13.44 12.68 0.66
C HIS A 46 -12.58 11.55 1.19
N ALA A 47 -11.61 11.88 2.03
CA ALA A 47 -10.78 10.89 2.70
C ALA A 47 -11.51 10.29 3.90
N VAL A 48 -11.72 8.99 3.89
CA VAL A 48 -12.21 8.20 5.02
C VAL A 48 -11.02 7.66 5.78
N VAL A 49 -10.90 8.06 7.04
CA VAL A 49 -9.74 7.81 7.89
C VAL A 49 -10.18 7.03 9.13
N PRO A 50 -9.98 5.70 9.15
CA PRO A 50 -10.24 4.89 10.33
C PRO A 50 -9.18 5.15 11.41
N LEU A 51 -9.62 5.40 12.63
CA LEU A 51 -8.81 5.67 13.80
C LEU A 51 -9.14 4.65 14.90
N LEU A 52 -8.25 4.41 15.85
CA LEU A 52 -8.56 3.56 17.01
C LEU A 52 -9.78 4.05 17.80
N GLY A 53 -9.97 5.36 17.86
CA GLY A 53 -11.09 5.99 18.58
C GLY A 53 -12.34 6.20 17.74
N GLY A 54 -12.33 5.81 16.46
CA GLY A 54 -13.47 6.01 15.58
C GLY A 54 -13.12 6.09 14.10
N ILE A 55 -13.98 6.70 13.31
CA ILE A 55 -13.77 6.91 11.88
C ILE A 55 -14.08 8.37 11.57
N ALA A 56 -13.20 9.03 10.85
CA ALA A 56 -13.38 10.40 10.38
C ALA A 56 -13.52 10.47 8.86
N ILE A 57 -14.32 11.40 8.37
CA ILE A 57 -14.23 11.87 6.98
C ILE A 57 -13.54 13.23 6.98
N ARG A 58 -12.58 13.39 6.08
CA ARG A 58 -11.72 14.57 5.98
C ARG A 58 -11.60 15.09 4.57
N ASP A 59 -11.45 16.40 4.45
CA ASP A 59 -10.95 17.03 3.23
C ASP A 59 -9.44 17.21 3.36
N LEU A 60 -8.69 16.35 2.68
CA LEU A 60 -7.23 16.41 2.63
C LEU A 60 -6.70 17.34 1.55
N ASN A 61 -7.56 17.84 0.64
CA ASN A 61 -7.18 18.78 -0.41
C ASN A 61 -7.27 20.23 0.07
N ALA A 62 -7.96 20.48 1.19
CA ALA A 62 -7.99 21.81 1.80
C ALA A 62 -6.58 22.22 2.26
N LYS A 63 -6.31 23.52 2.26
CA LYS A 63 -5.05 24.10 2.77
C LYS A 63 -4.73 23.68 4.21
N GLU A 64 -5.76 23.46 5.01
CA GLU A 64 -5.70 22.87 6.33
C GLU A 64 -6.67 21.69 6.35
N THR A 65 -6.21 20.53 6.81
CA THR A 65 -7.04 19.33 6.92
C THR A 65 -8.28 19.62 7.74
N LYS A 66 -9.44 19.36 7.18
CA LYS A 66 -10.73 19.62 7.82
C LYS A 66 -11.50 18.32 8.03
N THR A 67 -11.90 18.05 9.26
CA THR A 67 -12.85 16.97 9.57
C THR A 67 -14.27 17.42 9.20
N LEU A 68 -14.92 16.64 8.35
CA LEU A 68 -16.27 16.90 7.83
C LEU A 68 -17.33 16.11 8.60
N GLY A 69 -16.99 14.89 9.06
CA GLY A 69 -17.86 14.01 9.82
C GLY A 69 -17.07 13.03 10.66
N TYR A 70 -17.70 12.46 11.68
CA TYR A 70 -17.02 11.60 12.62
C TYR A 70 -17.97 10.58 13.26
N PHE A 71 -17.49 9.34 13.46
CA PHE A 71 -18.10 8.32 14.29
C PHE A 71 -17.16 7.92 15.42
N SER A 72 -17.66 7.91 16.65
CA SER A 72 -16.92 7.46 17.83
C SER A 72 -17.74 6.43 18.59
N PRO A 73 -17.20 5.22 18.84
CA PRO A 73 -17.84 4.25 19.72
C PRO A 73 -18.21 4.83 21.08
N MET A 74 -17.36 5.68 21.65
CA MET A 74 -17.62 6.32 22.94
C MET A 74 -18.83 7.26 22.91
N GLN A 75 -19.01 8.01 21.84
CA GLN A 75 -20.12 8.96 21.71
C GLN A 75 -21.44 8.29 21.32
N HIS A 76 -21.37 7.27 20.45
CA HIS A 76 -22.56 6.64 19.90
C HIS A 76 -23.07 5.45 20.73
N ASP A 77 -22.15 4.67 21.32
CA ASP A 77 -22.47 3.40 21.97
C ASP A 77 -22.02 3.36 23.45
N GLY A 78 -21.61 4.49 24.03
CA GLY A 78 -21.14 4.57 25.42
C GLY A 78 -19.73 4.02 25.65
N GLY A 79 -19.00 3.71 24.60
CA GLY A 79 -17.64 3.15 24.65
C GLY A 79 -17.60 1.64 24.83
N GLY A 80 -16.43 1.15 25.23
CA GLY A 80 -16.22 -0.27 25.56
C GLY A 80 -15.65 -1.10 24.42
N TYR A 81 -15.45 -0.51 23.22
CA TYR A 81 -14.77 -1.16 22.11
C TYR A 81 -14.01 -0.15 21.24
N VAL A 82 -13.13 -0.67 20.39
CA VAL A 82 -12.39 0.10 19.39
C VAL A 82 -12.65 -0.47 17.99
N ILE A 83 -12.45 0.38 16.98
CA ILE A 83 -12.47 -0.04 15.57
C ILE A 83 -11.16 -0.76 15.25
N GLN A 84 -11.22 -1.89 14.56
CA GLN A 84 -10.04 -2.57 13.98
C GLN A 84 -9.67 -1.86 12.68
N SER A 85 -9.01 -0.73 12.83
CA SER A 85 -8.86 0.27 11.78
C SER A 85 -8.10 -0.22 10.55
N SER A 86 -7.13 -1.14 10.70
CA SER A 86 -6.35 -1.69 9.58
C SER A 86 -7.20 -2.51 8.61
N TYR A 87 -8.30 -3.10 9.08
CA TYR A 87 -9.12 -4.03 8.30
C TYR A 87 -10.53 -3.50 8.04
N THR A 88 -10.67 -2.18 8.02
CA THR A 88 -11.85 -1.50 7.50
C THR A 88 -11.73 -1.35 5.98
N PHE A 89 -12.83 -1.09 5.31
CA PHE A 89 -12.84 -0.73 3.89
C PHE A 89 -14.10 0.05 3.52
N LEU A 90 -14.11 0.64 2.33
CA LEU A 90 -15.31 1.21 1.72
C LEU A 90 -15.95 0.17 0.79
N ASP A 91 -17.27 0.05 0.86
CA ASP A 91 -18.02 -0.68 -0.14
C ASP A 91 -18.36 0.21 -1.36
N SER A 92 -18.91 -0.40 -2.40
CA SER A 92 -19.29 0.30 -3.65
C SER A 92 -20.36 1.40 -3.49
N LYS A 93 -20.95 1.51 -2.31
CA LYS A 93 -21.94 2.54 -1.94
C LYS A 93 -21.34 3.59 -0.99
N ASN A 94 -20.02 3.70 -0.91
CA ASN A 94 -19.28 4.60 -0.01
C ASN A 94 -19.56 4.38 1.48
N ARG A 95 -20.04 3.18 1.88
CA ARG A 95 -20.25 2.87 3.29
C ARG A 95 -18.99 2.27 3.88
N VAL A 96 -18.70 2.63 5.12
CA VAL A 96 -17.56 2.07 5.85
C VAL A 96 -17.97 0.76 6.49
N VAL A 97 -17.28 -0.31 6.12
CA VAL A 97 -17.43 -1.64 6.72
C VAL A 97 -16.27 -1.87 7.68
N CYS A 98 -16.55 -2.11 8.95
CA CYS A 98 -15.51 -2.22 9.96
C CYS A 98 -15.78 -3.31 10.98
N PRO A 99 -14.74 -4.11 11.31
CA PRO A 99 -14.75 -4.99 12.47
C PRO A 99 -14.42 -4.22 13.73
N THR A 100 -14.89 -4.71 14.87
CA THR A 100 -14.68 -4.09 16.18
C THR A 100 -14.08 -5.06 17.20
N SER A 101 -13.42 -4.53 18.22
CA SER A 101 -12.77 -5.33 19.26
C SER A 101 -13.74 -6.08 20.18
N ASN A 102 -15.02 -5.73 20.17
CA ASN A 102 -16.09 -6.47 20.86
C ASN A 102 -16.79 -7.49 19.95
N ASN A 103 -16.17 -7.84 18.82
CA ASN A 103 -16.65 -8.84 17.86
C ASN A 103 -17.95 -8.47 17.11
N HIS A 104 -18.17 -7.19 16.87
CA HIS A 104 -19.24 -6.73 15.99
C HIS A 104 -18.71 -6.37 14.61
N VAL A 105 -19.52 -6.57 13.60
CA VAL A 105 -19.36 -5.97 12.27
C VAL A 105 -20.31 -4.80 12.17
N LEU A 106 -19.77 -3.63 11.86
CA LEU A 106 -20.55 -2.42 11.62
C LEU A 106 -20.50 -2.03 10.14
N ILE A 107 -21.61 -1.51 9.60
CA ILE A 107 -21.64 -0.76 8.35
C ILE A 107 -22.17 0.64 8.68
N LEU A 108 -21.38 1.65 8.32
CA LEU A 108 -21.67 3.05 8.59
C LEU A 108 -21.94 3.77 7.28
N ARG A 109 -23.08 4.45 7.19
CA ARG A 109 -23.37 5.40 6.11
C ARG A 109 -22.77 6.75 6.46
N THR A 110 -21.93 7.27 5.58
CA THR A 110 -21.09 8.46 5.83
C THR A 110 -21.48 9.64 4.97
N THR A 111 -22.13 9.38 3.84
CA THR A 111 -22.55 10.40 2.87
C THR A 111 -23.99 10.18 2.44
N GLU A 112 -24.65 11.25 2.05
CA GLU A 112 -25.94 11.24 1.38
C GLU A 112 -25.78 10.92 -0.13
N GLU A 113 -26.87 10.72 -0.84
CA GLU A 113 -26.84 10.43 -2.27
C GLU A 113 -26.28 11.58 -3.13
N ASP A 114 -26.35 12.80 -2.64
CA ASP A 114 -25.81 13.99 -3.30
C ASP A 114 -24.31 14.23 -2.96
N GLY A 115 -23.70 13.34 -2.20
CA GLY A 115 -22.31 13.42 -1.78
C GLY A 115 -22.05 14.27 -0.55
N SER A 116 -23.06 14.88 0.05
CA SER A 116 -22.87 15.63 1.30
C SER A 116 -22.54 14.70 2.45
N VAL A 117 -21.53 15.08 3.26
CA VAL A 117 -21.09 14.30 4.39
C VAL A 117 -22.09 14.39 5.54
N ILE A 118 -22.45 13.25 6.11
CA ILE A 118 -23.28 13.15 7.32
C ILE A 118 -22.37 13.46 8.51
N PRO A 119 -22.56 14.54 9.28
CA PRO A 119 -21.65 14.92 10.37
C PRO A 119 -21.52 13.86 11.46
N GLU A 120 -22.62 13.19 11.80
CA GLU A 120 -22.66 12.02 12.70
C GLU A 120 -23.11 10.83 11.87
N PHE A 121 -22.16 9.91 11.57
CA PHE A 121 -22.42 8.78 10.68
C PHE A 121 -23.56 7.91 11.18
N GLU A 122 -24.33 7.39 10.26
CA GLU A 122 -25.44 6.50 10.55
C GLU A 122 -24.99 5.03 10.57
N LYS A 123 -25.23 4.35 11.69
CA LYS A 123 -25.00 2.91 11.81
C LYS A 123 -26.18 2.17 11.14
N VAL A 124 -25.95 1.67 9.92
CA VAL A 124 -26.99 0.99 9.12
C VAL A 124 -26.97 -0.53 9.29
N LEU A 125 -25.87 -1.09 9.83
CA LEU A 125 -25.77 -2.49 10.20
C LEU A 125 -24.89 -2.64 11.45
N ASP A 126 -25.32 -3.50 12.37
CA ASP A 126 -24.58 -3.88 13.57
C ASP A 126 -24.88 -5.35 13.89
N ILE A 127 -23.90 -6.23 13.69
CA ILE A 127 -24.04 -7.67 13.88
C ILE A 127 -23.05 -8.16 14.92
N ASP A 128 -23.54 -8.75 16.01
CA ASP A 128 -22.74 -9.45 17.02
C ASP A 128 -22.30 -10.82 16.48
N ILE A 129 -21.07 -10.89 15.98
CA ILE A 129 -20.47 -12.12 15.46
C ILE A 129 -20.17 -13.11 16.59
N LYS A 130 -19.83 -12.62 17.80
CA LYS A 130 -19.51 -13.51 18.92
C LYS A 130 -20.69 -14.37 19.30
N ALA A 131 -21.84 -13.75 19.50
CA ALA A 131 -23.07 -14.49 19.87
C ALA A 131 -23.48 -15.50 18.80
N ALA A 132 -23.38 -15.13 17.53
CA ALA A 132 -23.70 -16.02 16.40
C ALA A 132 -22.69 -17.19 16.31
N ALA A 133 -21.40 -16.91 16.41
CA ALA A 133 -20.34 -17.91 16.36
C ALA A 133 -20.42 -18.90 17.53
N GLU A 134 -20.61 -18.42 18.75
CA GLU A 134 -20.76 -19.28 19.94
C GLU A 134 -21.99 -20.19 19.84
N THR A 135 -23.08 -19.67 19.29
CA THR A 135 -24.28 -20.47 19.02
C THR A 135 -24.00 -21.59 18.01
N ALA A 136 -23.33 -21.27 16.92
CA ALA A 136 -23.01 -22.25 15.87
C ALA A 136 -21.97 -23.28 16.31
N LEU A 137 -20.96 -22.87 17.07
CA LEU A 137 -19.90 -23.74 17.57
C LEU A 137 -20.31 -24.58 18.78
N GLY A 138 -21.27 -24.12 19.57
CA GLY A 138 -21.54 -24.66 20.90
C GLY A 138 -20.38 -24.50 21.89
N LYS A 139 -19.50 -23.51 21.66
CA LYS A 139 -18.31 -23.21 22.45
C LYS A 139 -18.12 -21.70 22.58
N GLU A 140 -17.41 -21.28 23.61
CA GLU A 140 -17.00 -19.89 23.79
C GLU A 140 -15.97 -19.50 22.74
N LEU A 141 -16.16 -18.32 22.13
CA LEU A 141 -15.20 -17.66 21.25
C LEU A 141 -14.24 -16.83 22.10
N THR A 142 -12.95 -17.16 22.05
CA THR A 142 -11.92 -16.51 22.89
C THR A 142 -10.96 -15.64 22.08
N GLN A 143 -11.06 -15.64 20.76
CA GLN A 143 -10.37 -14.70 19.89
C GLN A 143 -11.29 -13.52 19.53
N ASN A 144 -10.68 -12.42 19.15
CA ASN A 144 -11.40 -11.25 18.68
C ASN A 144 -11.54 -11.26 17.15
N LEU A 145 -12.61 -10.62 16.68
CA LEU A 145 -12.78 -10.31 15.27
C LEU A 145 -11.63 -9.43 14.79
N LEU A 146 -10.98 -9.82 13.70
CA LEU A 146 -9.82 -9.14 13.17
C LEU A 146 -10.12 -8.43 11.86
N SER A 147 -10.56 -9.17 10.86
CA SER A 147 -10.72 -8.65 9.49
C SER A 147 -12.02 -9.08 8.86
N VAL A 148 -12.47 -8.29 7.88
CA VAL A 148 -13.69 -8.51 7.09
C VAL A 148 -13.45 -8.16 5.64
N VAL A 149 -14.14 -8.83 4.72
CA VAL A 149 -14.14 -8.52 3.28
C VAL A 149 -15.42 -9.03 2.61
N PHE A 150 -15.93 -8.33 1.60
CA PHE A 150 -16.96 -8.87 0.73
C PHE A 150 -16.37 -9.81 -0.32
N ASP A 151 -17.03 -10.94 -0.55
CA ASP A 151 -16.76 -11.76 -1.74
C ASP A 151 -17.55 -11.24 -2.96
N TYR A 152 -17.33 -11.87 -4.11
CA TYR A 152 -17.97 -11.50 -5.37
C TYR A 152 -19.48 -11.78 -5.42
N ASP A 153 -19.98 -12.62 -4.50
CA ASP A 153 -21.40 -12.91 -4.34
C ASP A 153 -22.09 -12.00 -3.30
N GLY A 154 -21.30 -11.07 -2.70
CA GLY A 154 -21.78 -10.11 -1.72
C GLY A 154 -21.90 -10.66 -0.29
N ASN A 155 -21.39 -11.86 -0.02
CA ASN A 155 -21.27 -12.34 1.35
C ASN A 155 -20.13 -11.60 2.06
N LEU A 156 -20.32 -11.28 3.33
CA LEU A 156 -19.31 -10.61 4.12
C LEU A 156 -18.53 -11.63 4.95
N TRP A 157 -17.35 -11.98 4.49
CA TRP A 157 -16.42 -12.86 5.19
C TRP A 157 -15.81 -12.16 6.39
N PHE A 158 -15.51 -12.94 7.43
CA PHE A 158 -14.82 -12.48 8.62
C PHE A 158 -13.86 -13.54 9.18
N ALA A 159 -12.83 -13.08 9.84
CA ALA A 159 -11.87 -13.92 10.53
C ALA A 159 -11.57 -13.38 11.92
N THR A 160 -11.41 -14.29 12.88
CA THR A 160 -10.90 -13.96 14.20
C THR A 160 -9.41 -14.26 14.31
N GLY A 161 -8.71 -13.50 15.15
CA GLY A 161 -7.27 -13.66 15.28
C GLY A 161 -6.57 -12.46 15.90
N GLY A 162 -5.39 -12.17 15.39
CA GLY A 162 -4.52 -11.07 15.79
C GLY A 162 -3.12 -11.52 16.18
N PHE A 163 -2.25 -10.56 16.46
CA PHE A 163 -0.81 -10.77 16.66
C PHE A 163 -0.43 -11.64 17.88
N ARG A 164 -1.38 -11.96 18.78
CA ARG A 164 -1.13 -12.72 20.00
C ARG A 164 -1.81 -14.08 20.03
N ILE A 165 -2.03 -14.66 18.87
CA ILE A 165 -2.54 -16.02 18.76
C ILE A 165 -1.35 -16.97 18.63
N TYR A 166 -1.19 -17.84 19.65
CA TYR A 166 -0.13 -18.84 19.67
C TYR A 166 -0.73 -20.23 19.87
N PRO A 167 -0.15 -21.26 19.27
CA PRO A 167 -0.64 -22.64 19.43
C PRO A 167 -0.80 -23.05 20.91
N GLU A 168 0.10 -22.58 21.78
CA GLU A 168 0.11 -22.93 23.21
C GLU A 168 -1.02 -22.27 24.00
N ARG A 169 -1.56 -21.14 23.55
CA ARG A 169 -2.62 -20.40 24.26
C ARG A 169 -3.98 -21.04 24.17
N GLN A 170 -4.16 -22.00 23.28
CA GLN A 170 -5.42 -22.75 23.14
C GLN A 170 -6.68 -21.88 23.00
N GLN A 171 -6.53 -20.72 22.30
CA GLN A 171 -7.64 -19.82 22.03
C GLN A 171 -8.51 -20.38 20.90
N GLN A 172 -9.86 -20.27 21.05
CA GLN A 172 -10.81 -20.69 20.03
C GLN A 172 -11.09 -19.54 19.07
N GLY A 173 -10.81 -19.76 17.81
CA GLY A 173 -11.11 -18.85 16.70
C GLY A 173 -12.10 -19.44 15.68
N VAL A 174 -12.54 -18.58 14.78
CA VAL A 174 -13.43 -18.93 13.66
C VAL A 174 -13.07 -18.19 12.38
N LEU A 175 -13.36 -18.85 11.26
CA LEU A 175 -13.51 -18.24 9.94
C LEU A 175 -15.00 -18.35 9.56
N GLY A 176 -15.57 -17.31 8.97
CA GLY A 176 -16.99 -17.38 8.66
C GLY A 176 -17.45 -16.31 7.69
N TYR A 177 -18.74 -16.32 7.40
CA TYR A 177 -19.38 -15.29 6.58
C TYR A 177 -20.79 -14.97 7.05
N ILE A 178 -21.22 -13.74 6.75
CA ILE A 178 -22.60 -13.30 6.83
C ILE A 178 -23.18 -13.37 5.43
N ALA A 179 -24.30 -14.07 5.27
CA ALA A 179 -24.93 -14.25 3.96
C ALA A 179 -25.39 -12.91 3.37
N HIS A 180 -25.12 -12.70 2.08
CA HIS A 180 -25.56 -11.52 1.32
C HIS A 180 -27.03 -11.18 1.52
N THR A 181 -27.90 -12.17 1.41
CA THR A 181 -29.36 -12.00 1.58
C THR A 181 -29.74 -11.44 2.95
N ALA A 182 -29.01 -11.82 4.00
CA ALA A 182 -29.24 -11.29 5.36
C ALA A 182 -28.78 -9.84 5.48
N ILE A 183 -27.62 -9.50 4.88
CA ILE A 183 -27.12 -8.13 4.85
C ILE A 183 -28.14 -7.22 4.16
N GLU A 184 -28.59 -7.60 2.97
CA GLU A 184 -29.59 -6.81 2.21
C GLU A 184 -30.92 -6.69 2.97
N SER A 185 -31.42 -7.75 3.61
CA SER A 185 -32.64 -7.68 4.43
C SER A 185 -32.49 -6.68 5.58
N ILE A 186 -31.37 -6.74 6.31
CA ILE A 186 -31.11 -5.80 7.42
C ILE A 186 -31.02 -4.35 6.92
N LEU A 187 -30.30 -4.14 5.81
CA LEU A 187 -30.14 -2.81 5.22
C LEU A 187 -31.48 -2.24 4.69
N ASN A 188 -32.44 -3.11 4.36
CA ASN A 188 -33.81 -2.74 3.99
C ASN A 188 -34.74 -2.59 5.20
N GLY A 189 -34.24 -2.74 6.42
CA GLY A 189 -35.01 -2.60 7.65
C GLY A 189 -35.86 -3.82 8.02
N GLU A 190 -35.58 -4.98 7.44
CA GLU A 190 -36.26 -6.23 7.72
C GLU A 190 -35.64 -6.93 8.93
N GLN A 191 -36.47 -7.65 9.69
CA GLN A 191 -35.95 -8.50 10.76
C GLN A 191 -35.33 -9.78 10.19
N THR A 192 -34.09 -10.05 10.56
CA THR A 192 -33.34 -11.21 10.08
C THR A 192 -32.92 -12.10 11.25
N ASP A 193 -33.12 -13.41 11.09
CA ASP A 193 -32.65 -14.43 12.03
C ASP A 193 -31.15 -14.70 11.79
N LEU A 194 -30.30 -14.05 12.56
CA LEU A 194 -28.85 -14.16 12.43
C LEU A 194 -28.32 -15.59 12.62
N SER A 195 -29.06 -16.46 13.35
CA SER A 195 -28.66 -17.86 13.53
C SER A 195 -28.68 -18.67 12.23
N LYS A 196 -29.37 -18.14 11.20
CA LYS A 196 -29.46 -18.73 9.85
C LYS A 196 -28.69 -17.93 8.80
N ALA A 197 -28.09 -16.84 9.20
CA ALA A 197 -27.44 -15.88 8.32
C ALA A 197 -25.93 -15.83 8.52
N VAL A 198 -25.44 -16.22 9.69
CA VAL A 198 -24.02 -16.25 10.02
C VAL A 198 -23.55 -17.70 10.05
N PHE A 199 -22.59 -18.01 9.22
CA PHE A 199 -22.00 -19.33 9.08
C PHE A 199 -20.55 -19.29 9.52
N VAL A 200 -20.10 -20.30 10.28
CA VAL A 200 -18.76 -20.36 10.81
C VAL A 200 -18.09 -21.71 10.65
N TYR A 201 -16.79 -21.68 10.46
CA TYR A 201 -15.88 -22.80 10.56
C TYR A 201 -15.00 -22.61 11.81
N GLY A 202 -15.07 -23.53 12.75
CA GLY A 202 -14.28 -23.47 13.98
C GLY A 202 -12.84 -23.87 13.71
N LEU A 203 -11.90 -22.96 13.97
CA LEU A 203 -10.48 -23.25 13.86
C LEU A 203 -10.02 -24.21 14.95
N PRO A 204 -8.93 -24.99 14.72
CA PRO A 204 -8.20 -25.65 15.79
C PRO A 204 -7.82 -24.68 16.89
N LEU A 205 -7.70 -25.19 18.12
CA LEU A 205 -7.29 -24.36 19.26
C LEU A 205 -5.87 -23.83 19.07
N GLY A 206 -5.70 -22.53 19.29
CA GLY A 206 -4.42 -21.84 19.08
C GLY A 206 -4.14 -21.46 17.64
N GLU A 207 -5.09 -21.66 16.72
CA GLU A 207 -5.03 -21.18 15.36
C GLU A 207 -5.92 -19.96 15.17
N GLY A 208 -5.47 -18.97 14.42
CA GLY A 208 -6.19 -17.74 14.15
C GLY A 208 -5.62 -16.98 12.96
N ALA A 209 -6.42 -16.11 12.37
CA ALA A 209 -5.96 -15.25 11.30
C ALA A 209 -4.96 -14.21 11.85
N GLU A 210 -4.02 -13.84 11.02
CA GLU A 210 -2.98 -12.87 11.39
C GLU A 210 -3.25 -11.50 10.82
N ASN A 211 -3.81 -11.45 9.60
CA ASN A 211 -3.97 -10.24 8.81
C ASN A 211 -5.28 -10.20 8.03
N GLY A 212 -5.26 -9.48 6.92
CA GLY A 212 -6.40 -9.28 6.04
C GLY A 212 -6.82 -10.55 5.31
N ILE A 213 -8.08 -10.54 4.87
CA ILE A 213 -8.65 -11.56 4.00
C ILE A 213 -8.52 -11.07 2.57
N ALA A 214 -8.14 -11.95 1.65
CA ALA A 214 -8.23 -11.69 0.23
C ALA A 214 -9.46 -12.40 -0.38
N ALA A 215 -10.12 -11.76 -1.34
CA ALA A 215 -11.31 -12.31 -1.97
C ALA A 215 -11.17 -12.35 -3.50
N SER A 216 -11.49 -13.48 -4.08
CA SER A 216 -11.57 -13.69 -5.52
C SER A 216 -12.93 -14.29 -5.90
N LYS A 217 -13.17 -14.47 -7.20
CA LYS A 217 -14.33 -15.23 -7.70
C LYS A 217 -14.34 -16.70 -7.25
N ASP A 218 -13.18 -17.22 -6.83
CA ASP A 218 -13.05 -18.61 -6.36
C ASP A 218 -13.36 -18.76 -4.87
N GLY A 219 -13.46 -17.65 -4.14
CA GLY A 219 -13.79 -17.62 -2.71
C GLY A 219 -12.91 -16.67 -1.92
N ALA A 220 -12.96 -16.79 -0.60
CA ALA A 220 -12.12 -16.04 0.34
C ALA A 220 -10.85 -16.84 0.68
N VAL A 221 -9.69 -16.18 0.60
CA VAL A 221 -8.41 -16.75 1.01
C VAL A 221 -7.98 -16.11 2.33
N ILE A 222 -7.66 -16.96 3.30
CA ILE A 222 -7.31 -16.54 4.66
C ILE A 222 -6.04 -17.25 5.08
N LEU A 223 -5.05 -16.47 5.50
CA LEU A 223 -3.84 -16.98 6.10
C LEU A 223 -4.00 -16.96 7.63
N THR A 224 -3.80 -18.11 8.26
CA THR A 224 -3.69 -18.24 9.71
C THR A 224 -2.24 -18.44 10.10
N ASN A 225 -1.95 -18.46 11.38
CA ASN A 225 -0.61 -18.76 11.90
C ASN A 225 -0.12 -20.20 11.61
N GLN A 226 -0.91 -21.05 10.97
CA GLN A 226 -0.56 -22.44 10.68
C GLN A 226 -0.92 -22.92 9.27
N ASN A 227 -1.95 -22.32 8.67
CA ASN A 227 -2.51 -22.81 7.42
C ASN A 227 -2.94 -21.65 6.51
N CYS A 228 -2.97 -21.91 5.21
CA CYS A 228 -3.66 -21.08 4.25
C CYS A 228 -4.93 -21.80 3.80
N TYR A 229 -6.06 -21.08 3.79
CA TYR A 229 -7.37 -21.62 3.45
C TYR A 229 -7.96 -20.94 2.21
N LEU A 230 -8.58 -21.71 1.33
CA LEU A 230 -9.59 -21.20 0.40
C LEU A 230 -10.97 -21.67 0.88
N LEU A 231 -11.85 -20.72 1.08
CA LEU A 231 -13.19 -20.93 1.60
C LEU A 231 -14.26 -20.46 0.61
N ARG A 232 -15.36 -21.18 0.53
CA ARG A 232 -16.55 -20.76 -0.23
C ARG A 232 -17.79 -20.68 0.66
N ALA A 233 -18.63 -19.70 0.37
CA ALA A 233 -19.98 -19.61 0.94
C ALA A 233 -20.92 -20.51 0.13
N GLU A 234 -21.39 -21.56 0.76
CA GLU A 234 -22.38 -22.51 0.20
C GLU A 234 -23.57 -22.64 1.18
N GLU A 235 -24.03 -23.83 1.50
CA GLU A 235 -24.99 -24.06 2.61
C GLU A 235 -24.32 -23.96 4.01
N GLY A 236 -23.11 -23.43 4.06
CA GLY A 236 -22.22 -23.27 5.20
C GLY A 236 -20.84 -22.83 4.72
N VAL A 237 -19.87 -22.77 5.62
CA VAL A 237 -18.47 -22.53 5.23
C VAL A 237 -17.91 -23.82 4.63
N ASN A 238 -17.65 -23.82 3.33
CA ASN A 238 -16.99 -24.92 2.64
C ASN A 238 -15.50 -24.65 2.54
N VAL A 239 -14.68 -25.50 3.13
CA VAL A 239 -13.22 -25.50 3.00
C VAL A 239 -12.87 -26.21 1.68
N VAL A 240 -12.53 -25.42 0.65
CA VAL A 240 -12.14 -25.97 -0.67
C VAL A 240 -10.80 -26.67 -0.55
N TRP A 241 -9.84 -26.00 0.09
CA TRP A 241 -8.56 -26.58 0.47
C TRP A 241 -8.00 -25.88 1.72
N CYS A 242 -7.10 -26.56 2.40
CA CYS A 242 -6.36 -26.10 3.55
C CYS A 242 -4.92 -26.58 3.43
N THR A 243 -3.99 -25.67 3.27
CA THR A 243 -2.57 -25.98 3.05
C THR A 243 -1.76 -25.54 4.25
N PRO A 244 -1.16 -26.49 4.98
CA PRO A 244 -0.25 -26.16 6.08
C PRO A 244 1.06 -25.59 5.54
N TYR A 245 1.67 -24.71 6.33
CA TYR A 245 2.99 -24.17 6.05
C TYR A 245 3.83 -24.09 7.32
N GLU A 246 5.14 -24.06 7.16
CA GLU A 246 6.07 -23.90 8.27
C GLU A 246 6.20 -22.41 8.63
N SER A 247 6.15 -22.11 9.92
CA SER A 247 6.53 -20.80 10.44
C SER A 247 7.32 -20.99 11.71
N VAL A 248 8.43 -20.27 11.82
CA VAL A 248 9.24 -20.32 13.02
C VAL A 248 8.83 -19.20 13.96
N GLY A 249 8.07 -19.56 14.97
CA GLY A 249 7.73 -18.63 16.04
C GLY A 249 8.92 -18.06 16.81
N ALA A 250 10.14 -18.49 16.49
CA ALA A 250 11.36 -18.00 17.10
C ALA A 250 11.67 -16.52 16.84
N LYS A 251 11.01 -15.92 15.85
CA LYS A 251 11.14 -14.50 15.56
C LYS A 251 10.29 -13.63 16.46
N VAL A 252 9.36 -14.25 17.18
CA VAL A 252 8.53 -13.64 18.21
C VAL A 252 8.88 -14.32 19.52
N SER A 253 9.40 -13.59 20.51
CA SER A 253 9.67 -14.17 21.81
C SER A 253 8.36 -14.53 22.51
N HIS A 254 8.30 -15.74 23.03
CA HIS A 254 7.15 -16.26 23.76
C HIS A 254 7.28 -16.13 25.27
N ASP A 255 8.39 -15.63 25.78
CA ASP A 255 8.62 -15.42 27.20
C ASP A 255 7.75 -14.26 27.72
N GLY A 256 6.60 -14.64 28.23
CA GLY A 256 5.76 -13.74 29.01
C GLY A 256 5.15 -12.58 28.24
N ASP A 257 4.67 -12.79 27.01
CA ASP A 257 4.08 -11.75 26.16
C ASP A 257 5.06 -10.71 25.59
N LYS A 258 6.35 -10.97 25.66
CA LYS A 258 7.37 -10.10 25.09
C LYS A 258 7.63 -10.50 23.65
N THR A 259 7.39 -9.59 22.74
CA THR A 259 7.96 -9.69 21.39
C THR A 259 9.42 -9.25 21.45
N THR A 260 10.32 -10.19 21.56
CA THR A 260 11.75 -9.95 21.37
C THR A 260 12.15 -10.57 20.04
N GLY A 261 12.07 -9.90 19.01
CA GLY A 261 12.38 -10.44 17.70
C GLY A 261 11.85 -9.49 16.65
N GLY A 262 12.06 -9.77 15.44
CA GLY A 262 11.74 -8.86 14.39
C GLY A 262 10.28 -8.79 13.97
N GLY A 263 9.45 -9.77 14.34
CA GLY A 263 8.07 -9.86 13.87
C GLY A 263 7.02 -9.48 14.93
N LEU A 264 5.80 -9.17 14.49
CA LEU A 264 4.63 -8.88 15.34
C LEU A 264 3.77 -10.11 15.57
N ALA A 265 3.70 -11.00 14.57
CA ALA A 265 2.80 -12.14 14.54
C ALA A 265 3.56 -13.47 14.61
N TRP A 266 2.83 -14.50 14.97
CA TRP A 266 3.26 -15.89 14.80
C TRP A 266 2.70 -16.40 13.48
N GLY A 267 3.51 -16.82 12.55
CA GLY A 267 3.08 -17.32 11.24
C GLY A 267 3.65 -16.51 10.09
N GLY A 268 2.94 -16.43 9.00
CA GLY A 268 3.40 -15.78 7.78
C GLY A 268 3.57 -14.26 7.87
N GLY A 269 2.93 -13.63 8.87
CA GLY A 269 3.05 -12.22 9.17
C GLY A 269 2.39 -11.27 8.16
N CYS A 270 1.84 -11.77 7.05
CA CYS A 270 1.28 -10.97 5.96
C CYS A 270 -0.16 -11.35 5.62
N SER A 271 -0.88 -10.49 4.94
CA SER A 271 -2.10 -10.88 4.23
C SER A 271 -1.73 -11.70 2.99
N PRO A 272 -2.51 -12.72 2.61
CA PRO A 272 -2.28 -13.41 1.34
C PRO A 272 -2.59 -12.48 0.18
N THR A 273 -1.79 -12.55 -0.88
CA THR A 273 -2.02 -11.81 -2.12
C THR A 273 -2.41 -12.76 -3.24
N LEU A 274 -3.38 -12.36 -4.05
CA LEU A 274 -3.95 -13.21 -5.07
C LEU A 274 -3.61 -12.76 -6.49
N THR A 275 -3.55 -13.73 -7.38
CA THR A 275 -3.74 -13.54 -8.82
C THR A 275 -4.86 -14.47 -9.29
N PRO A 276 -5.30 -14.42 -10.55
CA PRO A 276 -6.29 -15.36 -11.06
C PRO A 276 -5.91 -16.84 -10.91
N ASN A 277 -4.60 -17.15 -10.80
CA ASN A 277 -4.09 -18.51 -10.77
C ASN A 277 -3.31 -18.88 -9.51
N LEU A 278 -2.81 -17.92 -8.77
CA LEU A 278 -1.91 -18.16 -7.64
C LEU A 278 -2.37 -17.44 -6.37
N VAL A 279 -2.02 -18.04 -5.23
CA VAL A 279 -2.00 -17.42 -3.91
C VAL A 279 -0.55 -17.28 -3.48
N LEU A 280 -0.15 -16.07 -3.09
CA LEU A 280 1.23 -15.74 -2.74
C LEU A 280 1.30 -15.21 -1.31
N PHE A 281 2.25 -15.69 -0.53
CA PHE A 281 2.55 -15.20 0.81
C PHE A 281 3.94 -15.69 1.25
N THR A 282 4.49 -15.08 2.30
CA THR A 282 5.72 -15.53 2.95
C THR A 282 5.40 -16.40 4.16
N ASP A 283 6.25 -17.38 4.45
CA ASP A 283 6.02 -18.34 5.54
C ASP A 283 6.63 -17.92 6.89
N ASN A 284 7.52 -16.93 6.90
CA ASN A 284 8.32 -16.59 8.08
C ASN A 284 9.03 -17.78 8.72
N ALA A 285 9.39 -18.79 7.92
CA ALA A 285 10.26 -19.91 8.32
C ALA A 285 11.73 -19.46 8.44
N ASP A 286 12.64 -20.39 8.64
CA ASP A 286 14.07 -20.14 8.64
C ASP A 286 14.78 -21.12 7.68
N PRO A 287 15.21 -20.64 6.47
CA PRO A 287 15.04 -19.30 5.92
C PRO A 287 13.59 -18.97 5.58
N VAL A 288 13.26 -17.68 5.52
CA VAL A 288 11.96 -17.21 5.04
C VAL A 288 11.81 -17.51 3.56
N LYS A 289 10.65 -18.04 3.18
CA LYS A 289 10.35 -18.37 1.78
C LYS A 289 9.11 -17.61 1.30
N LEU A 290 9.15 -17.21 0.04
CA LEU A 290 7.94 -16.90 -0.72
C LEU A 290 7.34 -18.22 -1.19
N LEU A 291 6.05 -18.41 -0.93
CA LEU A 291 5.26 -19.55 -1.38
C LEU A 291 4.27 -19.09 -2.45
N ALA A 292 4.19 -19.83 -3.54
CA ALA A 292 3.14 -19.70 -4.55
C ALA A 292 2.30 -20.98 -4.56
N LEU A 293 1.02 -20.86 -4.23
CA LEU A 293 0.06 -21.95 -4.24
C LEU A 293 -0.83 -21.84 -5.47
N ASP A 294 -1.20 -22.95 -6.07
CA ASP A 294 -2.23 -23.00 -7.09
C ASP A 294 -3.58 -22.61 -6.48
N MET A 295 -4.26 -21.63 -7.07
CA MET A 295 -5.52 -21.09 -6.56
C MET A 295 -6.61 -22.15 -6.41
N LYS A 296 -6.65 -23.16 -7.28
CA LYS A 296 -7.72 -24.17 -7.31
C LYS A 296 -7.46 -25.34 -6.39
N THR A 297 -6.19 -25.76 -6.26
CA THR A 297 -5.83 -26.98 -5.54
C THR A 297 -5.21 -26.72 -4.18
N GLY A 298 -4.67 -25.51 -3.96
CA GLY A 298 -3.89 -25.18 -2.77
C GLY A 298 -2.50 -25.83 -2.74
N GLU A 299 -2.10 -26.54 -3.80
CA GLU A 299 -0.76 -27.13 -3.86
C GLU A 299 0.31 -26.04 -3.99
N VAL A 300 1.42 -26.19 -3.26
CA VAL A 300 2.58 -25.33 -3.43
C VAL A 300 3.23 -25.67 -4.77
N VAL A 301 3.09 -24.77 -5.75
CA VAL A 301 3.59 -24.98 -7.12
C VAL A 301 4.98 -24.38 -7.33
N ALA A 302 5.36 -23.40 -6.50
CA ALA A 302 6.71 -22.85 -6.48
C ALA A 302 7.03 -22.28 -5.09
N SER A 303 8.28 -22.33 -4.70
CA SER A 303 8.78 -21.65 -3.49
C SER A 303 10.27 -21.40 -3.60
N MET A 304 10.73 -20.29 -2.98
CA MET A 304 12.16 -20.01 -2.83
C MET A 304 12.42 -19.21 -1.57
N PRO A 305 13.61 -19.34 -0.96
CA PRO A 305 14.08 -18.40 0.04
C PRO A 305 14.10 -16.98 -0.53
N VAL A 306 13.71 -16.00 0.28
CA VAL A 306 13.75 -14.59 -0.06
C VAL A 306 14.57 -13.83 0.97
N LEU A 307 15.21 -12.74 0.54
CA LEU A 307 16.02 -11.91 1.41
C LEU A 307 17.15 -12.71 2.10
N ASP A 308 17.69 -13.70 1.44
CA ASP A 308 18.68 -14.64 2.00
C ASP A 308 20.13 -14.18 1.82
N ASP A 309 20.36 -13.12 1.05
CA ASP A 309 21.66 -12.53 0.75
C ASP A 309 21.99 -11.29 1.61
N LEU A 310 21.30 -11.12 2.74
CA LEU A 310 21.53 -9.99 3.64
C LEU A 310 22.94 -10.02 4.25
N PRO A 311 23.52 -8.85 4.59
CA PRO A 311 24.77 -8.77 5.32
C PRO A 311 24.72 -9.53 6.65
N ASP A 312 25.87 -10.05 7.07
CA ASP A 312 26.02 -10.77 8.34
C ASP A 312 25.42 -10.01 9.53
N GLY A 313 24.66 -10.71 10.35
CA GLY A 313 24.07 -10.18 11.58
C GLY A 313 22.63 -9.66 11.45
N TYR A 314 22.10 -9.57 10.23
CA TYR A 314 20.68 -9.26 10.03
C TYR A 314 19.83 -10.53 9.97
N GLN A 315 18.60 -10.40 10.40
CA GLN A 315 17.57 -11.44 10.32
C GLN A 315 16.44 -11.00 9.40
N VAL A 316 15.62 -11.94 9.00
CA VAL A 316 14.45 -11.69 8.14
C VAL A 316 13.17 -11.97 8.93
N ALA A 317 12.23 -11.05 8.84
CA ALA A 317 10.83 -11.27 9.16
C ALA A 317 9.98 -10.43 8.20
N VAL A 318 8.92 -11.00 7.66
CA VAL A 318 8.01 -10.28 6.78
C VAL A 318 6.69 -10.07 7.51
N GLU A 319 6.29 -8.82 7.66
CA GLU A 319 5.02 -8.41 8.28
C GLU A 319 4.17 -7.59 7.31
N ASN A 320 4.75 -7.18 6.19
CA ASN A 320 4.07 -6.47 5.13
C ASN A 320 3.59 -7.47 4.07
N SER A 321 2.39 -7.27 3.57
CA SER A 321 1.95 -8.00 2.38
C SER A 321 2.84 -7.66 1.20
N ALA A 322 3.10 -8.65 0.37
CA ALA A 322 3.90 -8.46 -0.81
C ALA A 322 3.13 -7.67 -1.86
N ILE A 323 3.82 -6.76 -2.56
CA ILE A 323 3.29 -6.21 -3.80
C ILE A 323 3.27 -7.33 -4.83
N VAL A 324 2.17 -7.48 -5.55
CA VAL A 324 2.05 -8.45 -6.63
C VAL A 324 1.53 -7.81 -7.89
N TYR A 325 2.18 -8.12 -8.99
CA TYR A 325 1.78 -7.74 -10.34
C TYR A 325 1.78 -8.96 -11.26
N ASP A 326 0.61 -9.30 -11.79
CA ASP A 326 0.44 -10.33 -12.83
C ASP A 326 0.40 -9.63 -14.20
N ASP A 327 1.36 -9.94 -15.08
CA ASP A 327 1.43 -9.35 -16.42
C ASP A 327 0.35 -9.90 -17.37
N GLY A 328 -0.38 -10.93 -16.95
CA GLY A 328 -1.37 -11.62 -17.79
C GLY A 328 -0.76 -12.52 -18.88
N GLU A 329 0.56 -12.53 -19.03
CA GLU A 329 1.30 -13.30 -20.03
C GLU A 329 2.04 -14.49 -19.43
N GLY A 330 1.97 -14.65 -18.11
CA GLY A 330 2.51 -15.79 -17.38
C GLY A 330 3.63 -15.47 -16.42
N THR A 331 3.92 -14.20 -16.19
CA THR A 331 4.83 -13.74 -15.14
C THR A 331 4.07 -13.08 -14.01
N VAL A 332 4.28 -13.55 -12.82
CA VAL A 332 3.80 -12.91 -11.59
C VAL A 332 4.99 -12.37 -10.82
N SER A 333 5.12 -11.06 -10.78
CA SER A 333 6.17 -10.37 -10.03
C SER A 333 5.70 -10.11 -8.61
N THR A 334 6.55 -10.45 -7.64
CA THR A 334 6.29 -10.27 -6.21
C THR A 334 7.43 -9.46 -5.60
N ILE A 335 7.11 -8.41 -4.84
CA ILE A 335 8.11 -7.62 -4.12
C ILE A 335 7.92 -7.87 -2.63
N VAL A 336 8.98 -8.33 -1.98
CA VAL A 336 9.02 -8.67 -0.57
C VAL A 336 9.94 -7.70 0.15
N CYS A 337 9.50 -7.20 1.31
CA CYS A 337 10.27 -6.28 2.14
C CYS A 337 10.58 -6.91 3.49
N ASN A 338 11.83 -6.74 3.95
CA ASN A 338 12.22 -7.14 5.29
C ASN A 338 11.72 -6.13 6.32
N TRP A 339 10.94 -6.62 7.27
CA TRP A 339 10.38 -5.79 8.34
C TRP A 339 11.03 -6.09 9.71
N PHE A 340 12.04 -6.95 9.76
CA PHE A 340 12.68 -7.35 11.01
C PHE A 340 13.16 -6.13 11.80
N GLY A 341 12.72 -6.00 13.04
CA GLY A 341 13.06 -4.90 13.93
C GLY A 341 12.24 -3.63 13.77
N ALA A 342 11.47 -3.45 12.70
CA ALA A 342 10.72 -2.23 12.44
C ALA A 342 9.65 -1.95 13.51
N GLY A 343 8.92 -2.98 13.95
CA GLY A 343 7.91 -2.85 15.00
C GLY A 343 8.48 -2.64 16.41
N ASN A 344 9.69 -3.09 16.61
CA ASN A 344 10.41 -2.93 17.88
C ASN A 344 11.33 -1.71 17.87
N ALA A 345 11.53 -1.12 16.72
CA ALA A 345 12.37 0.05 16.56
C ALA A 345 11.80 1.20 17.41
N GLY A 346 12.38 1.40 18.58
CA GLY A 346 11.93 2.40 19.54
C GLY A 346 11.00 1.92 20.64
N LEU A 347 10.57 0.68 20.61
CA LEU A 347 9.74 0.10 21.65
C LEU A 347 10.49 -0.86 22.58
N ALA A 348 11.64 -1.37 22.14
CA ALA A 348 12.46 -2.28 22.91
C ALA A 348 13.77 -1.62 23.33
N ASP A 349 13.89 -1.33 24.59
CA ASP A 349 15.18 -1.25 25.25
C ASP A 349 15.54 -2.69 25.67
N PRO A 350 16.59 -3.32 25.13
CA PRO A 350 16.98 -4.67 25.53
C PRO A 350 17.29 -4.78 27.02
N ASP A 351 17.60 -3.65 27.68
CA ASP A 351 17.85 -3.57 29.11
C ASP A 351 16.59 -3.18 29.92
N ASN A 352 15.45 -2.93 29.27
CA ASN A 352 14.23 -2.51 29.93
C ASN A 352 13.05 -3.39 29.55
N ASP A 353 12.51 -4.07 30.55
CA ASP A 353 11.40 -5.03 30.45
C ASP A 353 10.05 -4.42 30.03
N SER A 354 9.96 -3.11 29.88
CA SER A 354 8.71 -2.48 29.46
C SER A 354 8.54 -2.55 27.94
N SER A 355 7.58 -3.34 27.50
CA SER A 355 7.22 -3.50 26.08
C SER A 355 6.63 -2.23 25.44
N ILE A 356 6.43 -1.17 26.20
CA ILE A 356 5.98 0.13 25.73
C ILE A 356 6.78 1.18 26.48
N GLN A 357 7.81 1.68 25.85
CA GLN A 357 8.46 2.87 26.36
C GLN A 357 7.51 4.07 26.26
N SER A 358 7.61 4.96 27.20
CA SER A 358 6.79 6.15 27.20
C SER A 358 7.00 6.92 25.89
N TYR A 359 5.94 7.46 25.33
CA TYR A 359 5.96 8.29 24.12
C TYR A 359 7.02 9.40 24.15
N ALA A 360 7.50 9.78 25.31
CA ALA A 360 8.59 10.75 25.47
C ALA A 360 9.90 10.33 24.80
N ASN A 361 10.19 9.03 24.72
CA ASN A 361 11.42 8.52 24.12
C ASN A 361 11.36 8.45 22.59
N ILE A 362 10.16 8.47 22.02
CA ILE A 362 9.93 8.42 20.58
C ILE A 362 10.54 9.63 19.86
N TYR A 363 10.66 10.75 20.54
CA TYR A 363 11.22 11.98 20.01
C TYR A 363 12.70 12.22 20.43
N ASP A 364 13.32 11.28 21.15
CA ASP A 364 14.72 11.40 21.53
C ASP A 364 15.63 10.89 20.41
N GLN A 365 16.15 11.81 19.61
CA GLN A 365 17.11 11.53 18.55
C GLN A 365 18.37 10.81 19.04
N ASN A 366 18.82 11.06 20.28
CA ASN A 366 19.99 10.38 20.84
C ASN A 366 19.75 8.88 21.03
N TRP A 367 18.50 8.48 21.16
CA TRP A 367 18.14 7.10 21.33
C TRP A 367 18.28 6.31 20.01
N LEU A 368 17.85 6.88 18.89
CA LEU A 368 18.05 6.33 17.54
C LEU A 368 19.53 6.17 17.21
N MET A 369 20.36 7.16 17.59
CA MET A 369 21.80 7.17 17.34
C MET A 369 22.61 6.22 18.24
N LYS A 370 22.01 5.65 19.28
CA LYS A 370 22.67 4.69 20.18
C LYS A 370 22.74 3.25 19.63
N GLY A 371 22.32 3.01 18.41
CA GLY A 371 22.43 1.71 17.75
C GLY A 371 21.49 0.63 18.31
N ASN A 372 20.50 1.02 19.11
CA ASN A 372 19.55 0.08 19.71
C ASN A 372 18.36 -0.26 18.79
N VAL A 373 18.29 0.40 17.64
CA VAL A 373 17.23 0.20 16.66
C VAL A 373 17.83 -0.38 15.40
N MET A 374 17.69 -1.68 15.25
CA MET A 374 18.17 -2.39 14.06
C MET A 374 16.98 -2.80 13.20
N ILE A 375 16.45 -1.87 12.43
CA ILE A 375 15.59 -2.22 11.31
C ILE A 375 16.49 -2.93 10.29
N ALA A 376 16.19 -4.16 9.97
CA ALA A 376 16.98 -4.90 8.99
C ALA A 376 16.68 -4.38 7.58
N PRO A 377 17.69 -4.30 6.71
CA PRO A 377 17.48 -3.97 5.32
C PRO A 377 16.90 -5.16 4.54
N GLY A 378 16.42 -4.90 3.34
CA GLY A 378 16.06 -5.90 2.36
C GLY A 378 14.75 -5.58 1.65
N VAL A 379 14.85 -5.41 0.33
CA VAL A 379 13.72 -5.35 -0.60
C VAL A 379 14.09 -6.21 -1.81
N GLU A 380 13.26 -7.17 -2.16
CA GLU A 380 13.58 -8.11 -3.24
C GLU A 380 12.38 -8.28 -4.17
N ARG A 381 12.64 -8.24 -5.48
CA ARG A 381 11.69 -8.65 -6.50
C ARG A 381 11.96 -10.08 -6.93
N VAL A 382 10.92 -10.89 -6.89
CA VAL A 382 10.89 -12.28 -7.29
C VAL A 382 9.83 -12.46 -8.37
N ASP A 383 10.20 -13.11 -9.48
CA ASP A 383 9.27 -13.46 -10.54
C ASP A 383 8.92 -14.96 -10.48
N THR A 384 7.62 -15.25 -10.45
CA THR A 384 7.06 -16.60 -10.62
C THR A 384 6.59 -16.73 -12.07
N LEU A 385 7.22 -17.62 -12.83
CA LEU A 385 7.05 -17.77 -14.27
C LEU A 385 6.27 -19.04 -14.58
N LYS A 386 5.21 -18.94 -15.34
CA LYS A 386 4.49 -20.11 -15.84
C LYS A 386 5.27 -20.72 -16.99
N THR A 387 5.57 -22.00 -16.90
CA THR A 387 6.29 -22.77 -17.92
C THR A 387 5.42 -23.91 -18.47
N ALA A 388 5.94 -24.65 -19.46
CA ALA A 388 5.24 -25.82 -19.98
C ALA A 388 5.10 -26.96 -18.94
N ASP A 389 6.04 -27.02 -18.00
CA ASP A 389 6.14 -28.10 -17.00
C ASP A 389 5.64 -27.68 -15.60
N GLY A 390 5.08 -26.47 -15.46
CA GLY A 390 4.60 -25.94 -14.16
C GLY A 390 4.99 -24.48 -13.94
N TYR A 391 5.60 -24.18 -12.79
CA TYR A 391 6.07 -22.85 -12.44
C TYR A 391 7.54 -22.88 -12.06
N GLU A 392 8.26 -21.84 -12.47
CA GLU A 392 9.61 -21.52 -12.02
C GLU A 392 9.57 -20.22 -11.22
N ILE A 393 10.45 -20.10 -10.22
CA ILE A 393 10.55 -18.91 -9.37
C ILE A 393 12.01 -18.45 -9.30
N LYS A 394 12.24 -17.16 -9.46
CA LYS A 394 13.60 -16.60 -9.44
C LYS A 394 13.63 -15.19 -8.87
N SER A 395 14.72 -14.85 -8.21
CA SER A 395 15.06 -13.47 -7.87
C SER A 395 15.40 -12.68 -9.14
N VAL A 396 14.93 -11.44 -9.21
CA VAL A 396 15.20 -10.51 -10.32
C VAL A 396 16.22 -9.47 -9.89
N TRP A 397 15.96 -8.82 -8.74
CA TRP A 397 16.88 -7.89 -8.10
C TRP A 397 16.66 -7.90 -6.59
N SER A 398 17.69 -7.54 -5.84
CA SER A 398 17.69 -7.38 -4.40
C SER A 398 18.37 -6.09 -4.00
N ARG A 399 17.81 -5.39 -3.00
CA ARG A 399 18.31 -4.14 -2.42
C ARG A 399 18.54 -4.33 -0.93
N ASN A 400 19.76 -4.73 -0.58
CA ASN A 400 20.19 -5.01 0.80
C ASN A 400 20.63 -3.77 1.57
N ASP A 401 20.45 -2.61 0.98
CA ASP A 401 20.73 -1.29 1.55
C ASP A 401 19.44 -0.55 2.00
N LEU A 402 18.26 -0.98 1.57
CA LEU A 402 17.01 -0.30 1.88
C LEU A 402 16.36 -0.88 3.12
N ARG A 403 16.03 -0.01 4.07
CA ARG A 403 15.26 -0.32 5.29
C ARG A 403 13.85 0.22 5.15
N ASP A 404 12.99 -0.56 4.53
CA ASP A 404 11.60 -0.19 4.37
C ASP A 404 10.79 -0.53 5.61
N THR A 405 9.83 0.33 5.94
CA THR A 405 8.89 0.10 7.04
C THR A 405 7.44 0.21 6.62
N ALA A 406 7.18 0.62 5.38
CA ALA A 406 5.84 0.76 4.82
C ALA A 406 5.42 -0.49 4.03
N ILE A 407 4.12 -0.63 3.82
CA ILE A 407 3.63 -1.47 2.74
C ILE A 407 3.80 -0.65 1.46
N MET A 408 4.83 -0.99 0.67
CA MET A 408 5.13 -0.29 -0.58
C MET A 408 3.97 -0.35 -1.56
N LYS A 409 3.98 0.53 -2.55
CA LYS A 409 2.96 0.60 -3.61
C LYS A 409 3.60 0.56 -4.99
N LEU A 410 3.06 -0.24 -5.90
CA LEU A 410 3.45 -0.25 -7.31
C LEU A 410 2.44 0.53 -8.15
N SER A 411 2.92 1.49 -8.93
CA SER A 411 2.15 2.04 -10.05
C SER A 411 2.56 1.35 -11.34
N THR A 412 1.66 0.55 -11.89
CA THR A 412 1.89 -0.14 -13.17
C THR A 412 1.90 0.84 -14.36
N ALA A 413 1.20 1.96 -14.22
CA ALA A 413 1.19 3.03 -15.22
C ALA A 413 2.57 3.71 -15.38
N THR A 414 3.28 3.93 -14.25
CA THR A 414 4.61 4.54 -14.27
C THR A 414 5.73 3.51 -14.28
N GLY A 415 5.48 2.27 -13.82
CA GLY A 415 6.50 1.26 -13.58
C GLY A 415 7.41 1.62 -12.40
N TYR A 416 6.88 2.38 -11.43
CA TYR A 416 7.60 2.76 -10.21
C TYR A 416 7.04 2.10 -8.98
N ILE A 417 7.94 1.77 -8.05
CA ILE A 417 7.62 1.30 -6.71
C ILE A 417 7.85 2.47 -5.76
N TYR A 418 6.87 2.74 -4.93
CA TYR A 418 6.90 3.79 -3.92
C TYR A 418 7.07 3.17 -2.55
N GLY A 419 8.08 3.61 -1.81
CA GLY A 419 8.41 3.12 -0.49
C GLY A 419 8.68 4.25 0.49
N TYR A 420 8.86 3.87 1.75
CA TYR A 420 9.19 4.77 2.83
C TYR A 420 10.25 4.13 3.70
N VAL A 421 11.47 4.60 3.57
CA VAL A 421 12.68 3.96 4.11
C VAL A 421 13.36 4.81 5.15
N GLN A 422 14.22 4.19 5.96
CA GLN A 422 15.14 4.89 6.83
C GLN A 422 16.56 4.78 6.29
N ASP A 423 17.20 5.92 6.08
CA ASP A 423 18.61 5.98 5.76
C ASP A 423 19.46 5.55 6.97
N LEU A 424 20.45 4.70 6.74
CA LEU A 424 21.25 4.07 7.78
C LEU A 424 22.24 4.99 8.45
N ASP A 425 22.81 5.90 7.70
CA ASP A 425 23.92 6.73 8.15
C ASP A 425 23.41 7.96 8.90
N THR A 426 22.28 8.51 8.44
CA THR A 426 21.73 9.76 8.97
C THR A 426 20.53 9.54 9.90
N GLY A 427 19.87 8.36 9.83
CA GLY A 427 18.61 8.09 10.51
C GLY A 427 17.41 8.82 9.90
N MET A 428 17.57 9.43 8.73
CA MET A 428 16.49 10.14 8.03
C MET A 428 15.45 9.17 7.49
N TRP A 429 14.21 9.49 7.73
CA TRP A 429 13.09 8.87 7.05
C TRP A 429 12.90 9.55 5.70
N GLN A 430 12.73 8.75 4.65
CA GLN A 430 12.70 9.22 3.27
C GLN A 430 11.57 8.56 2.51
N TYR A 431 10.89 9.32 1.67
CA TYR A 431 10.23 8.73 0.52
C TYR A 431 11.28 8.23 -0.47
N ILE A 432 11.01 7.08 -1.06
CA ILE A 432 11.84 6.51 -2.13
C ILE A 432 10.97 6.08 -3.30
N ILE A 433 11.45 6.30 -4.50
CA ILE A 433 10.87 5.74 -5.73
C ILE A 433 11.92 4.84 -6.35
N LEU A 434 11.55 3.60 -6.61
CA LEU A 434 12.39 2.62 -7.28
C LEU A 434 11.83 2.31 -8.67
N ASP A 435 12.69 2.08 -9.63
CA ASP A 435 12.30 1.50 -10.91
C ASP A 435 11.90 0.03 -10.72
N PHE A 436 10.72 -0.34 -11.17
CA PHE A 436 10.21 -1.71 -10.99
C PHE A 436 11.05 -2.76 -11.71
N ALA A 437 11.58 -2.44 -12.89
CA ALA A 437 12.32 -3.40 -13.68
C ALA A 437 13.70 -3.70 -13.10
N THR A 438 14.39 -2.67 -12.58
CA THR A 438 15.80 -2.75 -12.19
C THR A 438 16.03 -2.71 -10.68
N GLY A 439 15.07 -2.21 -9.90
CA GLY A 439 15.24 -1.94 -8.47
C GLY A 439 16.10 -0.71 -8.17
N GLU A 440 16.52 0.03 -9.19
CA GLU A 440 17.33 1.24 -9.00
C GLU A 440 16.51 2.37 -8.38
N THR A 441 17.17 3.18 -7.58
CA THR A 441 16.56 4.36 -6.98
C THR A 441 16.41 5.45 -8.04
N VAL A 442 15.18 5.84 -8.31
CA VAL A 442 14.84 6.95 -9.22
C VAL A 442 14.81 8.27 -8.46
N PHE A 443 14.35 8.23 -7.21
CA PHE A 443 14.15 9.43 -6.42
C PHE A 443 14.18 9.11 -4.92
N THR A 444 14.73 10.04 -4.13
CA THR A 444 14.61 10.06 -2.67
C THR A 444 14.30 11.46 -2.18
N MET A 445 13.52 11.56 -1.11
CA MET A 445 13.24 12.84 -0.47
C MET A 445 13.17 12.69 1.04
N ASP A 446 14.05 13.43 1.73
CA ASP A 446 14.12 13.47 3.18
C ASP A 446 12.85 14.05 3.81
N VAL A 447 12.41 13.41 4.87
CA VAL A 447 11.23 13.83 5.63
C VAL A 447 11.65 14.31 7.02
N SER A 448 12.22 13.44 7.83
CA SER A 448 12.62 13.74 9.21
C SER A 448 13.49 12.63 9.78
N ASN A 449 14.37 12.98 10.73
CA ASN A 449 15.15 11.99 11.48
C ASN A 449 14.51 11.62 12.84
N LYS A 450 13.27 12.02 13.08
CA LYS A 450 12.58 11.68 14.33
C LYS A 450 11.92 10.31 14.22
N TYR A 451 12.03 9.54 15.30
CA TYR A 451 11.44 8.19 15.35
C TYR A 451 9.92 8.18 15.07
N GLY A 452 9.20 9.19 15.52
CA GLY A 452 7.76 9.32 15.28
C GLY A 452 7.33 9.31 13.81
N TYR A 453 8.29 9.46 12.90
CA TYR A 453 8.06 9.35 11.46
C TYR A 453 8.18 7.92 10.92
N ASN A 454 8.42 6.91 11.76
CA ASN A 454 8.33 5.50 11.36
C ASN A 454 6.89 5.17 10.92
N ASN A 455 6.74 4.57 9.76
CA ASN A 455 5.44 4.16 9.23
C ASN A 455 4.86 2.92 9.96
N MET A 456 5.69 2.00 10.44
CA MET A 456 5.31 0.82 11.24
C MET A 456 4.37 -0.16 10.51
N ALA A 457 4.69 -0.58 9.31
CA ALA A 457 3.92 -1.51 8.48
C ALA A 457 2.50 -1.00 8.13
N ILE A 458 2.37 0.29 7.92
CA ILE A 458 1.14 0.92 7.45
C ILE A 458 1.21 1.07 5.92
N GLY A 459 0.08 1.00 5.24
CA GLY A 459 0.01 1.15 3.79
C GLY A 459 0.36 2.57 3.32
N MET A 460 0.76 2.67 2.07
CA MET A 460 0.81 3.92 1.33
C MET A 460 -0.46 4.01 0.46
N TYR A 461 -1.08 5.19 0.38
CA TYR A 461 -2.41 5.34 -0.22
C TYR A 461 -2.41 6.38 -1.31
N THR A 462 -3.05 6.04 -2.44
CA THR A 462 -3.26 6.96 -3.56
C THR A 462 -4.33 7.98 -3.21
N GLY A 463 -4.12 9.22 -3.59
CA GLY A 463 -5.14 10.27 -3.46
C GLY A 463 -6.25 10.13 -4.50
N SER A 464 -7.37 10.77 -4.27
CA SER A 464 -8.53 10.74 -5.18
C SER A 464 -8.25 11.30 -6.59
N ASN A 465 -7.18 12.03 -6.77
CA ASN A 465 -6.75 12.61 -8.04
C ASN A 465 -5.62 11.83 -8.74
N GLY A 466 -5.17 10.69 -8.17
CA GLY A 466 -4.10 9.87 -8.73
C GLY A 466 -2.69 10.43 -8.60
N ASN A 467 -2.51 11.72 -8.46
CA ASN A 467 -1.18 12.39 -8.45
C ASN A 467 -0.64 12.67 -7.04
N THR A 468 -1.14 11.95 -6.07
CA THR A 468 -0.79 12.16 -4.67
C THR A 468 -0.64 10.84 -3.98
N LEU A 469 0.39 10.73 -3.14
CA LEU A 469 0.65 9.56 -2.33
C LEU A 469 0.66 9.96 -0.86
N TYR A 470 -0.17 9.31 -0.07
CA TYR A 470 -0.22 9.50 1.37
C TYR A 470 0.52 8.39 2.09
N CYS A 471 1.33 8.75 3.08
CA CYS A 471 2.02 7.84 3.97
C CYS A 471 1.70 8.23 5.42
N PRO A 472 0.81 7.53 6.11
CA PRO A 472 0.63 7.71 7.54
C PRO A 472 1.87 7.27 8.30
N THR A 473 2.20 7.97 9.37
CA THR A 473 3.24 7.52 10.30
C THR A 473 2.63 6.89 11.54
N GLY A 474 3.41 6.12 12.27
CA GLY A 474 2.96 5.45 13.49
C GLY A 474 2.48 6.40 14.59
N TYR A 475 2.81 7.69 14.50
CA TYR A 475 2.59 8.63 15.59
C TYR A 475 2.08 10.01 15.13
N LEU A 476 0.87 10.08 14.59
CA LEU A 476 0.13 11.35 14.44
C LEU A 476 0.34 12.13 13.15
N GLU A 477 1.27 11.75 12.30
CA GLU A 477 1.56 12.56 11.13
C GLU A 477 1.11 11.86 9.87
N LEU A 478 0.49 12.61 9.01
CA LEU A 478 0.13 12.19 7.67
C LEU A 478 1.03 12.93 6.69
N LEU A 479 1.84 12.19 5.97
CA LEU A 479 2.73 12.72 4.95
C LEU A 479 2.01 12.64 3.60
N ARG A 480 2.04 13.72 2.84
CA ARG A 480 1.52 13.77 1.49
C ARG A 480 2.66 14.11 0.53
N LEU A 481 3.00 13.17 -0.32
CA LEU A 481 3.90 13.38 -1.45
C LEU A 481 3.08 13.69 -2.70
N GLN A 482 3.42 14.75 -3.38
CA GLN A 482 2.85 15.11 -4.68
C GLN A 482 3.90 15.81 -5.55
N ASP A 483 3.74 15.74 -6.86
CA ASP A 483 4.49 16.61 -7.74
C ASP A 483 3.91 18.02 -7.67
N ARG A 484 4.81 19.00 -7.60
CA ARG A 484 4.42 20.39 -7.53
C ARG A 484 4.11 20.91 -8.93
N PHE A 485 2.85 21.15 -9.19
CA PHE A 485 2.41 21.79 -10.42
C PHE A 485 2.52 23.31 -10.29
N VAL A 486 3.36 23.92 -11.11
CA VAL A 486 3.44 25.39 -11.20
C VAL A 486 2.65 25.84 -12.41
N TYR A 487 1.43 26.31 -12.16
CA TYR A 487 0.59 26.91 -13.15
C TYR A 487 0.99 28.36 -13.38
N LEU A 488 1.45 28.70 -14.58
CA LEU A 488 1.81 30.07 -14.95
C LEU A 488 0.94 30.50 -16.16
N PRO A 489 -0.31 30.91 -15.92
CA PRO A 489 -1.28 31.21 -16.98
C PRO A 489 -0.87 32.40 -17.87
N GLU A 490 0.07 33.21 -17.40
CA GLU A 490 0.46 34.46 -18.06
C GLU A 490 1.66 34.30 -18.99
N LEU A 491 2.32 33.13 -18.99
CA LEU A 491 3.44 32.91 -19.90
C LEU A 491 2.92 32.54 -21.28
N PRO A 492 3.32 33.30 -22.33
CA PRO A 492 2.96 32.95 -23.69
C PRO A 492 3.61 31.61 -24.06
N TYR A 493 2.93 30.89 -24.93
CA TYR A 493 3.50 29.74 -25.61
C TYR A 493 4.89 30.09 -26.15
N ARG A 494 5.88 29.26 -25.85
CA ARG A 494 7.24 29.40 -26.31
C ARG A 494 7.87 28.04 -26.58
N GLU A 495 8.79 28.01 -27.50
CA GLU A 495 9.76 26.93 -27.56
C GLU A 495 10.53 26.90 -26.24
N VAL A 496 10.53 25.77 -25.55
CA VAL A 496 11.28 25.57 -24.32
C VAL A 496 12.53 24.81 -24.68
N ASP A 497 13.68 25.40 -24.39
CA ASP A 497 14.93 24.68 -24.42
C ASP A 497 14.92 23.70 -23.24
N LEU A 498 14.72 22.42 -23.55
CA LEU A 498 14.67 21.39 -22.52
C LEU A 498 15.99 21.19 -21.83
N ASP A 499 17.09 21.37 -22.52
CA ASP A 499 18.39 21.36 -21.91
C ASP A 499 18.49 22.47 -20.82
N GLN A 500 17.88 23.63 -21.07
CA GLN A 500 17.78 24.69 -20.09
C GLN A 500 16.78 24.34 -18.97
N ALA A 501 15.62 23.78 -19.32
CA ALA A 501 14.62 23.36 -18.34
C ALA A 501 15.12 22.17 -17.52
N ALA A 502 15.71 21.18 -18.16
CA ALA A 502 16.34 20.06 -17.49
C ALA A 502 17.51 20.50 -16.59
N ARG A 503 18.34 21.42 -17.04
CA ARG A 503 19.39 22.01 -16.21
C ARG A 503 18.84 22.81 -15.03
N ASN A 504 17.73 23.48 -15.19
CA ASN A 504 17.08 24.19 -14.08
C ASN A 504 16.43 23.24 -13.06
N VAL A 505 16.00 22.07 -13.50
CA VAL A 505 15.39 21.03 -12.65
C VAL A 505 16.44 20.05 -12.15
N LEU A 506 17.44 19.76 -12.97
CA LEU A 506 18.41 18.68 -12.80
C LEU A 506 19.84 19.18 -12.60
N SER A 507 20.09 20.50 -12.54
CA SER A 507 21.45 20.97 -12.24
C SER A 507 21.82 20.60 -10.81
N GLN A 508 23.02 20.07 -10.62
CA GLN A 508 23.54 19.75 -9.31
C GLN A 508 23.48 20.97 -8.38
N ASP A 509 23.84 22.15 -8.92
CA ASP A 509 23.83 23.40 -8.16
C ASP A 509 22.42 23.78 -7.66
N GLN A 510 21.39 23.59 -8.49
CA GLN A 510 20.01 23.89 -8.08
C GLN A 510 19.51 22.88 -7.08
N PHE A 511 19.79 21.60 -7.29
CA PHE A 511 19.44 20.53 -6.38
C PHE A 511 20.06 20.74 -4.99
N GLU A 512 21.34 21.13 -4.93
CA GLU A 512 22.02 21.43 -3.66
C GLU A 512 21.48 22.71 -3.02
N GLN A 513 21.15 23.75 -3.80
CA GLN A 513 20.51 24.98 -3.29
C GLN A 513 19.14 24.74 -2.69
N ASP A 514 18.39 23.78 -3.24
CA ASP A 514 17.08 23.39 -2.74
C ASP A 514 17.18 22.39 -1.57
N GLY A 515 18.39 22.09 -1.11
CA GLY A 515 18.65 21.23 0.05
C GLY A 515 18.69 19.75 -0.28
N GLY A 516 18.81 19.38 -1.54
CA GLY A 516 18.96 17.99 -1.98
C GLY A 516 20.37 17.46 -1.72
N GLU A 517 20.47 16.24 -1.25
CA GLU A 517 21.71 15.49 -1.09
C GLU A 517 21.74 14.33 -2.10
N GLY A 518 22.87 14.14 -2.77
CA GLY A 518 23.05 13.09 -3.76
C GLY A 518 23.51 13.62 -5.11
N THR A 519 23.43 12.80 -6.14
CA THR A 519 23.82 13.18 -7.49
C THR A 519 22.57 13.31 -8.37
N VAL A 520 22.59 14.34 -9.24
CA VAL A 520 21.52 14.55 -10.24
C VAL A 520 21.35 13.35 -11.18
N ALA A 521 22.31 12.45 -11.23
CA ALA A 521 22.23 11.20 -12.00
C ALA A 521 21.00 10.34 -11.67
N SER A 522 20.46 10.43 -10.43
CA SER A 522 19.21 9.75 -10.06
C SER A 522 17.96 10.27 -10.78
N TRP A 523 18.07 11.39 -11.47
CA TRP A 523 16.99 12.04 -12.21
C TRP A 523 17.02 11.76 -13.74
N HIS A 524 17.99 11.02 -14.21
CA HIS A 524 18.18 10.77 -15.66
C HIS A 524 16.99 10.11 -16.35
N ASN A 525 16.10 9.49 -15.59
CA ASN A 525 14.91 8.83 -16.14
C ASN A 525 13.69 9.73 -16.28
N THR A 526 13.77 10.98 -15.83
CA THR A 526 12.62 11.89 -15.86
C THR A 526 13.08 13.32 -16.14
N ALA A 527 12.54 13.93 -17.16
CA ALA A 527 12.73 15.35 -17.43
C ALA A 527 11.37 16.04 -17.48
N THR A 528 11.32 17.27 -17.01
CA THR A 528 10.10 18.07 -16.95
C THR A 528 10.23 19.28 -17.87
N ILE A 529 9.21 19.48 -18.67
CA ILE A 529 9.05 20.65 -19.51
C ILE A 529 7.90 21.46 -18.96
N CYS A 530 8.21 22.63 -18.41
CA CYS A 530 7.20 23.52 -17.88
C CYS A 530 6.72 24.49 -18.94
N ASN A 531 5.43 24.80 -18.96
CA ASN A 531 4.83 25.87 -19.77
C ASN A 531 5.01 25.71 -21.28
N VAL A 532 4.92 24.50 -21.77
CA VAL A 532 4.95 24.20 -23.21
C VAL A 532 3.76 24.81 -23.92
N HIS A 533 2.64 24.82 -23.22
CA HIS A 533 1.41 25.51 -23.58
C HIS A 533 0.86 26.22 -22.34
N PRO A 534 0.17 27.36 -22.44
CA PRO A 534 -0.56 27.88 -21.29
C PRO A 534 -1.41 26.77 -20.67
N ASN A 535 -1.23 26.54 -19.37
CA ASN A 535 -1.94 25.53 -18.60
C ASN A 535 -1.48 24.07 -18.75
N THR A 536 -0.35 23.81 -19.42
CA THR A 536 0.15 22.43 -19.59
C THR A 536 1.59 22.32 -19.13
N MET A 537 1.88 21.34 -18.32
CA MET A 537 3.22 20.88 -17.98
C MET A 537 3.40 19.50 -18.62
N VAL A 538 4.49 19.29 -19.32
CA VAL A 538 4.82 18.03 -19.96
C VAL A 538 6.03 17.43 -19.27
N ALA A 539 5.94 16.18 -18.91
CA ALA A 539 7.03 15.41 -18.37
C ALA A 539 7.21 14.14 -19.17
N PHE A 540 8.42 13.70 -19.37
CA PHE A 540 8.66 12.40 -19.97
C PHE A 540 9.60 11.56 -19.12
N ARG A 541 9.46 10.26 -19.27
CA ARG A 541 10.21 9.26 -18.53
C ARG A 541 10.80 8.26 -19.51
N MET A 542 12.04 7.84 -19.21
CA MET A 542 12.66 6.65 -19.80
C MET A 542 12.73 5.54 -18.75
N ASN A 543 12.46 4.32 -19.18
CA ASN A 543 12.68 3.13 -18.35
C ASN A 543 14.17 2.72 -18.32
N ASN A 544 14.97 3.22 -19.27
CA ASN A 544 16.39 2.92 -19.36
C ASN A 544 17.12 4.05 -20.07
N LEU A 545 18.31 4.45 -19.58
CA LEU A 545 19.13 5.52 -20.18
C LEU A 545 19.73 5.14 -21.54
N SER A 546 19.85 3.86 -21.83
CA SER A 546 20.33 3.32 -23.08
C SER A 546 19.36 2.24 -23.57
N GLY A 547 18.15 2.64 -23.92
CA GLY A 547 17.10 1.74 -24.32
C GLY A 547 16.51 2.08 -25.68
N SER A 548 15.45 1.38 -26.03
CA SER A 548 14.63 1.68 -27.18
C SER A 548 13.84 2.97 -26.96
N ALA A 549 13.73 3.81 -27.99
CA ALA A 549 12.84 4.98 -27.94
C ALA A 549 11.36 4.59 -27.67
N SER A 550 10.99 3.33 -27.93
CA SER A 550 9.68 2.79 -27.60
C SER A 550 9.42 2.66 -26.09
N ASP A 551 10.47 2.68 -25.27
CA ASP A 551 10.37 2.60 -23.82
C ASP A 551 10.14 3.95 -23.17
N LEU A 552 10.17 5.03 -23.95
CA LEU A 552 9.80 6.35 -23.51
C LEU A 552 8.30 6.45 -23.28
N THR A 553 7.94 7.07 -22.17
CA THR A 553 6.56 7.44 -21.89
C THR A 553 6.49 8.94 -21.63
N LEU A 554 5.60 9.62 -22.35
CA LEU A 554 5.34 11.04 -22.16
C LEU A 554 4.11 11.21 -21.27
N PHE A 555 4.22 12.06 -20.26
CA PHE A 555 3.13 12.45 -19.38
C PHE A 555 2.89 13.94 -19.48
N ALA A 556 1.65 14.36 -19.31
CA ALA A 556 1.27 15.77 -19.27
C ALA A 556 0.36 16.08 -18.10
N TYR A 557 0.53 17.25 -17.50
CA TYR A 557 -0.40 17.80 -16.52
C TYR A 557 -1.45 18.62 -17.24
N GLY A 558 -2.70 18.23 -17.12
CA GLY A 558 -3.84 19.02 -17.58
C GLY A 558 -4.07 20.28 -16.71
N ALA A 559 -4.97 21.14 -17.17
CA ALA A 559 -5.36 22.37 -16.45
C ALA A 559 -5.97 22.09 -15.06
N ASP A 560 -6.51 20.91 -14.86
CA ASP A 560 -7.04 20.43 -13.57
C ASP A 560 -5.94 19.87 -12.63
N GLY A 561 -4.68 19.90 -13.05
CA GLY A 561 -3.55 19.39 -12.28
C GLY A 561 -3.41 17.87 -12.25
N LYS A 562 -4.21 17.15 -13.04
CA LYS A 562 -4.05 15.70 -13.18
C LYS A 562 -2.97 15.37 -14.18
N LEU A 563 -2.20 14.33 -13.85
CA LEU A 563 -1.18 13.79 -14.73
C LEU A 563 -1.80 12.71 -15.62
N GLU A 564 -1.65 12.85 -16.93
CA GLU A 564 -2.17 11.93 -17.93
C GLU A 564 -1.06 11.44 -18.84
N LYS A 565 -1.19 10.19 -19.31
CA LYS A 565 -0.27 9.62 -20.27
C LYS A 565 -0.62 10.10 -21.67
N VAL A 566 0.36 10.69 -22.37
CA VAL A 566 0.20 11.17 -23.75
C VAL A 566 0.27 9.98 -24.70
N GLY A 567 -0.69 9.88 -25.62
CA GLY A 567 -0.68 8.86 -26.67
C GLY A 567 0.59 8.91 -27.51
N SER A 568 1.15 7.77 -27.85
CA SER A 568 2.39 7.67 -28.61
C SER A 568 2.32 8.26 -30.03
N GLU A 569 1.12 8.44 -30.54
CA GLU A 569 0.85 9.11 -31.84
C GLU A 569 0.96 10.63 -31.76
N LEU A 570 0.95 11.20 -30.57
CA LEU A 570 0.98 12.65 -30.33
C LEU A 570 2.39 13.20 -30.13
N TRP A 571 3.41 12.33 -30.12
CA TRP A 571 4.79 12.76 -29.95
C TRP A 571 5.78 11.90 -30.73
N SER A 572 6.93 12.46 -31.01
CA SER A 572 8.04 11.77 -31.66
C SER A 572 9.37 12.31 -31.16
N LEU A 573 10.42 11.49 -31.24
CA LEU A 573 11.78 11.87 -30.95
C LEU A 573 12.63 11.78 -32.22
N THR A 574 13.36 12.85 -32.52
CA THR A 574 14.26 12.89 -33.70
C THR A 574 15.67 13.24 -33.27
N ASP A 575 16.65 12.81 -34.05
CA ASP A 575 18.04 13.22 -33.94
C ASP A 575 18.29 14.61 -34.57
N GLU A 576 19.53 15.08 -34.52
CA GLU A 576 19.96 16.35 -35.12
C GLU A 576 19.75 16.43 -36.63
N THR A 577 19.55 15.30 -37.28
CA THR A 577 19.26 15.23 -38.73
C THR A 577 17.77 15.27 -39.05
N GLY A 578 16.92 15.21 -38.02
CA GLY A 578 15.47 15.11 -38.13
C GLY A 578 14.96 13.70 -38.41
N ALA A 579 15.81 12.67 -38.27
CA ALA A 579 15.40 11.28 -38.43
C ALA A 579 14.81 10.75 -37.10
N ASN A 580 13.74 9.96 -37.19
CA ASN A 580 13.15 9.32 -36.03
C ASN A 580 14.16 8.41 -35.32
N VAL A 581 14.25 8.55 -34.03
CA VAL A 581 15.17 7.79 -33.18
C VAL A 581 14.50 6.49 -32.74
N THR A 582 15.20 5.38 -32.89
CA THR A 582 14.76 4.06 -32.45
C THR A 582 15.55 3.55 -31.27
N GLU A 583 16.77 4.03 -31.06
CA GLU A 583 17.65 3.69 -29.96
C GLU A 583 18.20 4.97 -29.34
N LEU A 584 18.24 4.99 -28.01
CA LEU A 584 18.69 6.14 -27.24
C LEU A 584 20.13 5.93 -26.79
N THR A 585 20.89 7.01 -26.80
CA THR A 585 22.29 7.03 -26.36
C THR A 585 22.45 8.10 -25.29
N ASP A 586 23.03 7.74 -24.18
CA ASP A 586 23.27 8.64 -23.05
C ASP A 586 24.11 9.87 -23.47
N GLY A 587 23.68 11.04 -23.01
CA GLY A 587 24.33 12.31 -23.29
C GLY A 587 24.14 12.86 -24.69
N VAL A 588 23.30 12.26 -25.51
CA VAL A 588 23.01 12.73 -26.87
C VAL A 588 21.81 13.67 -26.88
N LEU A 589 21.91 14.75 -27.62
CA LEU A 589 20.83 15.71 -27.83
C LEU A 589 19.83 15.20 -28.87
N TYR A 590 18.57 15.18 -28.49
CA TYR A 590 17.44 14.81 -29.34
C TYR A 590 16.43 15.97 -29.43
N GLU A 591 15.60 15.97 -30.47
CA GLU A 591 14.45 16.86 -30.58
C GLU A 591 13.17 16.06 -30.26
N LEU A 592 12.49 16.42 -29.17
CA LEU A 592 11.16 15.91 -28.86
C LEU A 592 10.12 16.82 -29.51
N ARG A 593 9.24 16.22 -30.31
CA ARG A 593 8.08 16.89 -30.91
C ARG A 593 6.82 16.39 -30.28
N VAL A 594 6.00 17.30 -29.79
CA VAL A 594 4.73 17.00 -29.13
C VAL A 594 3.62 17.76 -29.82
N THR A 595 2.55 17.07 -30.19
CA THR A 595 1.35 17.68 -30.74
C THR A 595 0.37 17.94 -29.60
N VAL A 596 -0.04 19.18 -29.41
CA VAL A 596 -0.99 19.62 -28.38
C VAL A 596 -2.14 20.41 -29.00
N SER A 597 -3.30 20.42 -28.35
CA SER A 597 -4.42 21.27 -28.72
C SER A 597 -4.27 22.70 -28.19
N ASP A 598 -4.96 23.66 -28.80
CA ASP A 598 -5.01 25.05 -28.31
C ASP A 598 -5.69 25.17 -26.95
N GLY A 599 -6.50 24.19 -26.55
CA GLY A 599 -7.16 24.14 -25.24
C GLY A 599 -6.24 23.78 -24.08
N GLY A 600 -4.99 23.36 -24.36
CA GLY A 600 -4.02 22.93 -23.34
C GLY A 600 -4.19 21.49 -22.90
N ASP A 601 -5.20 20.81 -23.37
CA ASP A 601 -5.37 19.36 -23.23
C ASP A 601 -4.81 18.66 -24.47
N PHE A 602 -4.41 17.41 -24.35
CA PHE A 602 -4.00 16.59 -25.50
C PHE A 602 -5.21 16.08 -26.32
N ASP A 603 -6.32 16.79 -26.25
CA ASP A 603 -7.48 16.57 -27.11
C ASP A 603 -7.31 17.31 -28.43
N LEU A 604 -7.10 16.57 -29.50
CA LEU A 604 -6.93 17.08 -30.86
C LEU A 604 -8.26 17.51 -31.52
N SER A 605 -9.35 17.63 -30.75
CA SER A 605 -10.65 18.10 -31.28
C SER A 605 -10.68 19.57 -31.71
N GLU A 606 -9.67 20.35 -31.28
CA GLU A 606 -9.50 21.76 -31.59
C GLU A 606 -8.26 21.98 -32.50
N THR A 607 -7.64 23.13 -32.46
CA THR A 607 -6.49 23.46 -33.30
C THR A 607 -5.22 22.75 -32.81
N GLU A 608 -4.62 21.90 -33.61
CA GLU A 608 -3.37 21.22 -33.33
C GLU A 608 -2.16 22.15 -33.44
N LYS A 609 -1.21 22.03 -32.51
CA LYS A 609 0.10 22.70 -32.58
C LYS A 609 1.21 21.70 -32.32
N GLU A 610 2.25 21.77 -33.13
CA GLU A 610 3.49 21.04 -32.91
C GLU A 610 4.43 21.88 -32.03
N ILE A 611 4.92 21.27 -30.97
CA ILE A 611 5.93 21.82 -30.08
C ILE A 611 7.22 21.04 -30.29
N LYS A 612 8.32 21.76 -30.40
CA LYS A 612 9.65 21.20 -30.55
C LYS A 612 10.52 21.56 -29.38
N LEU A 613 11.14 20.56 -28.80
CA LEU A 613 11.94 20.69 -27.59
C LEU A 613 13.27 19.96 -27.77
N SER A 614 14.34 20.60 -27.37
CA SER A 614 15.66 19.98 -27.36
C SER A 614 15.84 19.21 -26.03
N VAL A 615 16.17 17.94 -26.15
CA VAL A 615 16.28 17.00 -25.03
C VAL A 615 17.65 16.36 -25.03
N VAL A 616 18.38 16.44 -23.92
CA VAL A 616 19.56 15.61 -23.68
C VAL A 616 19.12 14.45 -22.80
N LEU A 617 19.25 13.27 -23.31
CA LEU A 617 18.88 12.03 -22.62
C LEU A 617 20.11 11.27 -22.22
#